data_e0ca56cbf703e8ef7df6c7726261d058
#
_entry.id   e0ca56cbf703e8ef7df6c7726261d058
#
_cell.length_a   1.000
_cell.length_b   1.000
_cell.length_c   1.000
_cell.angle_alpha   90.00
_cell.angle_beta   90.00
_cell.angle_gamma   90.00
#
_symmetry.space_group_name_H-M   'P 1'
#
loop_
_entity.id
_entity.type
_entity.pdbx_description
1 polymer ?
#
loop_
_entity_poly.entity_id
_entity_poly.type
_entity_poly.pdbx_seq_one_letter_code
_entity_poly.pdbx_strand_id
1 'polypeptide(L)'
;MSTLYELTTLEVKVFSNAKVYAALQERLPAAGGHLLGVFASDIGELSRVLLLRAFDGAEALTEARQRLLLEPDPLGCAEWLVGLRSESYALFPFLPPVAPAVLGSWYEFRTYSLRQGKLGETIDAWREAVPARHALSPLVGAFTALDGDQPRFLNIWAYSTLEDRSRIRADAVAQGLWPPRGGPANLTKMTSTVCAPAAFSPLR
;
A
#
# COMPACT_ATOMS: atom_id res chain seq x y z
N MET A 1 -14.57 -3.24 -16.66
CA MET A 1 -13.38 -2.38 -16.54
C MET A 1 -12.49 -2.95 -15.44
N SER A 2 -11.16 -2.89 -15.57
CA SER A 2 -10.26 -3.40 -14.53
C SER A 2 -10.14 -2.37 -13.41
N THR A 3 -10.28 -2.80 -12.15
CA THR A 3 -10.04 -1.96 -10.97
C THR A 3 -8.58 -1.53 -10.92
N LEU A 4 -8.34 -0.23 -10.77
CA LEU A 4 -7.02 0.33 -10.47
C LEU A 4 -6.95 0.77 -9.01
N TYR A 5 -5.74 0.73 -8.47
CA TYR A 5 -5.47 1.14 -7.10
C TYR A 5 -4.57 2.37 -7.09
N GLU A 6 -4.74 3.22 -6.11
CA GLU A 6 -3.87 4.36 -5.89
C GLU A 6 -3.36 4.34 -4.45
N LEU A 7 -2.07 4.54 -4.29
CA LEU A 7 -1.46 4.87 -3.02
C LEU A 7 -1.08 6.36 -3.05
N THR A 8 -1.81 7.18 -2.28
CA THR A 8 -1.46 8.58 -2.06
C THR A 8 -0.69 8.69 -0.75
N THR A 9 0.51 9.24 -0.80
CA THR A 9 1.33 9.53 0.37
C THR A 9 1.28 11.04 0.64
N LEU A 10 0.77 11.41 1.82
CA LEU A 10 0.81 12.78 2.33
C LEU A 10 2.03 12.89 3.26
N GLU A 11 2.97 13.75 2.93
CA GLU A 11 4.03 14.17 3.85
C GLU A 11 3.47 15.31 4.70
N VAL A 12 3.46 15.15 6.00
CA VAL A 12 2.77 16.08 6.89
C VAL A 12 3.71 16.67 7.93
N LYS A 13 3.38 17.83 8.45
CA LYS A 13 4.11 18.46 9.56
C LYS A 13 4.15 17.50 10.76
N VAL A 14 5.24 17.54 11.50
CA VAL A 14 5.42 16.73 12.72
C VAL A 14 4.28 16.98 13.71
N PHE A 15 3.76 15.92 14.30
CA PHE A 15 2.63 15.93 15.26
C PHE A 15 1.28 16.44 14.71
N SER A 16 1.09 16.47 13.38
CA SER A 16 -0.20 16.91 12.80
C SER A 16 -1.17 15.76 12.47
N ASN A 17 -0.81 14.49 12.70
CA ASN A 17 -1.62 13.34 12.28
C ASN A 17 -3.09 13.43 12.72
N ALA A 18 -3.38 13.82 13.96
CA ALA A 18 -4.75 13.92 14.45
C ALA A 18 -5.59 14.96 13.67
N LYS A 19 -4.98 16.09 13.31
CA LYS A 19 -5.63 17.14 12.50
C LYS A 19 -5.86 16.68 11.07
N VAL A 20 -4.85 16.04 10.48
CA VAL A 20 -4.94 15.44 9.15
C VAL A 20 -6.02 14.36 9.11
N TYR A 21 -6.12 13.50 10.12
CA TYR A 21 -7.17 12.48 10.20
C TYR A 21 -8.57 13.08 10.26
N ALA A 22 -8.77 14.16 11.04
CA ALA A 22 -10.06 14.83 11.10
C ALA A 22 -10.46 15.42 9.72
N ALA A 23 -9.53 16.08 9.04
CA ALA A 23 -9.75 16.61 7.69
C ALA A 23 -10.04 15.48 6.67
N LEU A 24 -9.25 14.41 6.69
CA LEU A 24 -9.46 13.25 5.81
C LEU A 24 -10.82 12.60 6.03
N GLN A 25 -11.25 12.43 7.27
CA GLN A 25 -12.55 11.82 7.58
C GLN A 25 -13.72 12.63 7.00
N GLU A 26 -13.60 13.96 6.98
CA GLU A 26 -14.58 14.86 6.37
C GLU A 26 -14.52 14.84 4.83
N ARG A 27 -13.32 14.88 4.24
CA ARG A 27 -13.13 15.15 2.81
C ARG A 27 -13.07 13.89 1.93
N LEU A 28 -12.59 12.76 2.45
CA LEU A 28 -12.43 11.54 1.65
C LEU A 28 -13.72 11.03 1.00
N PRO A 29 -14.93 11.13 1.60
CA PRO A 29 -16.16 10.70 0.93
C PRO A 29 -16.43 11.40 -0.40
N ALA A 30 -15.95 12.64 -0.58
CA ALA A 30 -16.11 13.42 -1.82
C ALA A 30 -14.88 13.34 -2.76
N ALA A 31 -13.75 12.78 -2.29
CA ALA A 31 -12.50 12.80 -3.03
C ALA A 31 -12.44 11.82 -4.22
N GLY A 32 -13.43 10.95 -4.36
CA GLY A 32 -13.51 9.93 -5.41
C GLY A 32 -12.73 8.66 -5.08
N GLY A 33 -13.09 7.59 -5.78
CA GLY A 33 -12.59 6.25 -5.51
C GLY A 33 -13.18 5.63 -4.23
N HIS A 34 -12.95 4.34 -4.05
CA HIS A 34 -13.36 3.60 -2.87
C HIS A 34 -12.21 3.57 -1.88
N LEU A 35 -12.38 4.18 -0.70
CA LEU A 35 -11.37 4.16 0.35
C LEU A 35 -11.20 2.72 0.87
N LEU A 36 -9.95 2.24 0.83
CA LEU A 36 -9.57 0.93 1.37
C LEU A 36 -8.78 1.07 2.67
N GLY A 37 -8.00 2.14 2.83
CA GLY A 37 -7.25 2.33 4.07
C GLY A 37 -6.61 3.69 4.20
N VAL A 38 -6.43 4.08 5.48
CA VAL A 38 -5.69 5.28 5.93
C VAL A 38 -4.70 4.83 6.99
N PHE A 39 -3.41 5.10 6.77
CA PHE A 39 -2.35 4.59 7.63
C PHE A 39 -1.33 5.68 7.94
N ALA A 40 -0.83 5.75 9.17
CA ALA A 40 0.32 6.60 9.50
C ALA A 40 1.60 5.77 9.60
N SER A 41 2.68 6.27 9.04
CA SER A 41 4.00 5.64 9.17
C SER A 41 4.51 5.73 10.61
N ASP A 42 5.02 4.59 11.11
CA ASP A 42 5.62 4.46 12.43
C ASP A 42 7.10 4.02 12.34
N ILE A 43 7.42 3.15 11.39
CA ILE A 43 8.79 2.69 11.13
C ILE A 43 9.11 2.92 9.65
N GLY A 44 10.23 3.55 9.36
CA GLY A 44 10.66 4.00 8.03
C GLY A 44 10.69 5.51 7.97
N GLU A 45 10.21 6.10 6.86
CA GLU A 45 10.10 7.55 6.75
C GLU A 45 8.87 8.03 7.53
N LEU A 46 9.12 8.83 8.57
CA LEU A 46 8.09 9.32 9.50
C LEU A 46 7.28 10.49 8.92
N SER A 47 6.24 10.91 9.67
CA SER A 47 5.36 12.02 9.30
C SER A 47 4.70 11.83 7.93
N ARG A 48 4.28 10.60 7.64
CA ARG A 48 3.54 10.25 6.42
C ARG A 48 2.19 9.63 6.75
N VAL A 49 1.17 10.07 6.02
CA VAL A 49 -0.15 9.44 6.01
C VAL A 49 -0.37 8.84 4.62
N LEU A 50 -0.64 7.55 4.57
CA LEU A 50 -0.84 6.78 3.36
C LEU A 50 -2.33 6.52 3.17
N LEU A 51 -2.85 6.82 1.98
CA LEU A 51 -4.23 6.56 1.58
C LEU A 51 -4.21 5.50 0.49
N LEU A 52 -4.87 4.37 0.72
CA LEU A 52 -5.08 3.35 -0.30
C LEU A 52 -6.53 3.46 -0.79
N ARG A 53 -6.71 3.65 -2.10
CA ARG A 53 -8.02 3.75 -2.75
C ARG A 53 -8.11 2.80 -3.95
N ALA A 54 -9.33 2.36 -4.28
CA ALA A 54 -9.63 1.65 -5.52
C ALA A 54 -10.50 2.50 -6.43
N PHE A 55 -10.33 2.36 -7.75
CA PHE A 55 -11.06 3.11 -8.77
C PHE A 55 -11.59 2.18 -9.86
N ASP A 56 -12.75 2.51 -10.40
CA ASP A 56 -13.39 1.77 -11.49
C ASP A 56 -12.79 2.15 -12.86
N GLY A 57 -11.47 1.99 -12.98
CA GLY A 57 -10.70 2.22 -14.19
C GLY A 57 -9.87 3.50 -14.19
N ALA A 58 -9.15 3.70 -15.29
CA ALA A 58 -8.17 4.77 -15.43
C ALA A 58 -8.79 6.18 -15.50
N GLU A 59 -9.97 6.30 -16.08
CA GLU A 59 -10.68 7.58 -16.23
C GLU A 59 -11.03 8.15 -14.84
N ALA A 60 -11.73 7.36 -14.01
CA ALA A 60 -12.11 7.76 -12.66
C ALA A 60 -10.90 8.10 -11.78
N LEU A 61 -9.81 7.33 -11.89
CA LEU A 61 -8.56 7.61 -11.19
C LEU A 61 -7.95 8.94 -11.64
N THR A 62 -7.87 9.17 -12.95
CA THR A 62 -7.27 10.38 -13.53
C THR A 62 -8.05 11.62 -13.15
N GLU A 63 -9.39 11.59 -13.24
CA GLU A 63 -10.26 12.68 -12.84
C GLU A 63 -10.12 13.03 -11.35
N ALA A 64 -10.10 12.03 -10.47
CA ALA A 64 -9.92 12.24 -9.04
C ALA A 64 -8.54 12.85 -8.72
N ARG A 65 -7.50 12.36 -9.39
CA ARG A 65 -6.13 12.90 -9.25
C ARG A 65 -6.02 14.34 -9.75
N GLN A 66 -6.62 14.67 -10.89
CA GLN A 66 -6.64 16.04 -11.41
C GLN A 66 -7.37 17.00 -10.47
N ARG A 67 -8.54 16.59 -9.94
CA ARG A 67 -9.26 17.40 -8.93
C ARG A 67 -8.38 17.67 -7.72
N LEU A 68 -7.78 16.63 -7.14
CA LEU A 68 -6.90 16.76 -5.97
C LEU A 68 -5.74 17.76 -6.22
N LEU A 69 -5.14 17.74 -7.40
CA LEU A 69 -4.02 18.61 -7.75
C LEU A 69 -4.45 20.08 -8.00
N LEU A 70 -5.69 20.30 -8.38
CA LEU A 70 -6.24 21.64 -8.65
C LEU A 70 -6.89 22.27 -7.41
N GLU A 71 -7.15 21.49 -6.36
CA GLU A 71 -7.73 22.01 -5.12
C GLU A 71 -6.72 22.91 -4.38
N PRO A 72 -7.13 24.15 -3.99
CA PRO A 72 -6.29 25.01 -3.16
C PRO A 72 -6.00 24.42 -1.76
N ASP A 73 -6.92 23.58 -1.27
CA ASP A 73 -6.82 22.89 0.01
C ASP A 73 -7.00 21.36 -0.17
N PRO A 74 -5.99 20.67 -0.70
CA PRO A 74 -6.09 19.27 -1.04
C PRO A 74 -6.44 18.42 0.19
N LEU A 75 -7.60 17.74 0.11
CA LEU A 75 -8.16 16.89 1.18
C LEU A 75 -8.39 17.64 2.51
N GLY A 76 -8.51 18.97 2.50
CA GLY A 76 -8.60 19.78 3.71
C GLY A 76 -7.30 19.82 4.54
N CYS A 77 -6.18 19.48 3.94
CA CYS A 77 -4.91 19.27 4.65
C CYS A 77 -3.84 20.31 4.36
N ALA A 78 -4.10 21.33 3.53
CA ALA A 78 -3.08 22.27 3.04
C ALA A 78 -2.24 22.90 4.17
N GLU A 79 -2.84 23.22 5.31
CA GLU A 79 -2.14 23.80 6.48
C GLU A 79 -1.02 22.88 6.99
N TRP A 80 -1.24 21.55 6.92
CA TRP A 80 -0.32 20.55 7.50
C TRP A 80 0.47 19.79 6.44
N LEU A 81 0.13 19.95 5.16
CA LEU A 81 0.76 19.22 4.06
C LEU A 81 2.12 19.85 3.71
N VAL A 82 3.14 19.00 3.66
CA VAL A 82 4.50 19.36 3.23
C VAL A 82 4.75 18.87 1.80
N GLY A 83 4.21 17.69 1.46
CA GLY A 83 4.31 17.09 0.14
C GLY A 83 3.18 16.10 -0.11
N LEU A 84 2.91 15.85 -1.40
CA LEU A 84 1.91 14.89 -1.84
C LEU A 84 2.47 14.09 -3.01
N ARG A 85 2.33 12.76 -2.94
CA ARG A 85 2.70 11.84 -4.02
C ARG A 85 1.57 10.83 -4.21
N SER A 86 1.16 10.65 -5.47
CA SER A 86 0.20 9.63 -5.87
C SER A 86 0.83 8.66 -6.85
N GLU A 87 0.65 7.37 -6.60
CA GLU A 87 1.15 6.28 -7.43
C GLU A 87 0.02 5.33 -7.78
N SER A 88 -0.09 4.94 -9.05
CA SER A 88 -1.12 4.04 -9.55
C SER A 88 -0.62 2.61 -9.71
N TYR A 89 -1.52 1.66 -9.49
CA TYR A 89 -1.20 0.25 -9.41
C TYR A 89 -2.27 -0.64 -10.04
N ALA A 90 -1.83 -1.76 -10.61
CA ALA A 90 -2.68 -2.90 -10.97
C ALA A 90 -2.44 -4.06 -10.01
N LEU A 91 -3.50 -4.64 -9.46
CA LEU A 91 -3.40 -5.82 -8.59
C LEU A 91 -2.80 -7.00 -9.37
N PHE A 92 -2.00 -7.83 -8.71
CA PHE A 92 -1.53 -9.08 -9.30
C PHE A 92 -2.71 -9.94 -9.74
N PRO A 93 -2.72 -10.48 -10.97
CA PRO A 93 -3.92 -11.01 -11.60
C PRO A 93 -4.51 -12.27 -10.94
N PHE A 94 -3.77 -12.91 -10.03
CA PHE A 94 -4.22 -14.08 -9.29
C PHE A 94 -4.81 -13.75 -7.91
N LEU A 95 -4.75 -12.48 -7.47
CA LEU A 95 -5.27 -12.05 -6.18
C LEU A 95 -6.73 -11.57 -6.31
N PRO A 96 -7.58 -11.83 -5.32
CA PRO A 96 -8.91 -11.25 -5.25
C PRO A 96 -8.83 -9.73 -5.05
N PRO A 97 -9.85 -8.95 -5.47
CA PRO A 97 -9.93 -7.55 -5.17
C PRO A 97 -9.79 -7.27 -3.67
N VAL A 98 -9.10 -6.16 -3.33
CA VAL A 98 -8.94 -5.76 -1.94
C VAL A 98 -10.27 -5.26 -1.40
N ALA A 99 -10.65 -5.76 -0.23
CA ALA A 99 -11.88 -5.38 0.47
C ALA A 99 -11.58 -4.89 1.89
N PRO A 100 -12.45 -4.04 2.48
CA PRO A 100 -12.38 -3.67 3.89
C PRO A 100 -12.36 -4.89 4.80
N ALA A 101 -11.47 -4.90 5.79
CA ALA A 101 -11.32 -6.00 6.75
C ALA A 101 -10.54 -5.57 8.00
N VAL A 102 -10.78 -6.26 9.11
CA VAL A 102 -9.97 -6.14 10.32
C VAL A 102 -8.90 -7.22 10.28
N LEU A 103 -7.68 -6.86 9.91
CA LEU A 103 -6.59 -7.81 9.66
C LEU A 103 -5.45 -7.74 10.67
N GLY A 104 -5.33 -6.62 11.38
CA GLY A 104 -4.29 -6.41 12.38
C GLY A 104 -4.01 -4.94 12.65
N SER A 105 -3.21 -4.69 13.68
CA SER A 105 -2.85 -3.33 14.12
C SER A 105 -1.67 -2.72 13.37
N TRP A 106 -0.95 -3.52 12.58
CA TRP A 106 0.24 -3.10 11.86
C TRP A 106 0.21 -3.53 10.40
N TYR A 107 0.48 -2.60 9.50
CA TYR A 107 0.53 -2.83 8.06
C TYR A 107 1.92 -2.51 7.52
N GLU A 108 2.55 -3.49 6.89
CA GLU A 108 3.87 -3.32 6.27
C GLU A 108 3.73 -3.11 4.76
N PHE A 109 4.06 -1.92 4.30
CA PHE A 109 4.12 -1.54 2.89
C PHE A 109 5.55 -1.80 2.38
N ARG A 110 5.69 -2.72 1.45
CA ARG A 110 6.99 -3.09 0.88
C ARG A 110 6.99 -2.82 -0.62
N THR A 111 7.91 -1.96 -1.05
CA THR A 111 8.10 -1.69 -2.47
C THR A 111 9.39 -2.35 -2.94
N TYR A 112 9.29 -3.11 -4.03
CA TYR A 112 10.40 -3.84 -4.62
C TYR A 112 10.60 -3.42 -6.07
N SER A 113 11.81 -2.98 -6.41
CA SER A 113 12.25 -2.78 -7.80
C SER A 113 12.85 -4.06 -8.34
N LEU A 114 12.59 -4.33 -9.62
CA LEU A 114 12.99 -5.56 -10.28
C LEU A 114 13.99 -5.28 -11.41
N ARG A 115 14.73 -6.30 -11.80
CA ARG A 115 15.46 -6.29 -13.07
C ARG A 115 14.48 -6.22 -14.23
N GLN A 116 14.87 -5.57 -15.32
CA GLN A 116 14.06 -5.47 -16.53
C GLN A 116 13.67 -6.87 -17.05
N GLY A 117 12.40 -7.00 -17.45
CA GLY A 117 11.84 -8.25 -17.98
C GLY A 117 11.49 -9.31 -16.91
N LYS A 118 11.68 -9.04 -15.59
CA LYS A 118 11.49 -10.03 -14.54
C LYS A 118 10.15 -9.94 -13.79
N LEU A 119 9.26 -9.02 -14.19
CA LEU A 119 7.97 -8.85 -13.53
C LEU A 119 7.05 -10.08 -13.70
N GLY A 120 6.91 -10.62 -14.91
CA GLY A 120 6.06 -11.80 -15.18
C GLY A 120 6.49 -13.02 -14.37
N GLU A 121 7.79 -13.36 -14.44
CA GLU A 121 8.39 -14.45 -13.65
C GLU A 121 8.17 -14.25 -12.14
N THR A 122 8.26 -13.00 -11.65
CA THR A 122 8.02 -12.68 -10.25
C THR A 122 6.55 -12.89 -9.87
N ILE A 123 5.60 -12.47 -10.71
CA ILE A 123 4.16 -12.69 -10.48
C ILE A 123 3.85 -14.19 -10.40
N ASP A 124 4.43 -15.01 -11.28
CA ASP A 124 4.21 -16.46 -11.29
C ASP A 124 4.77 -17.13 -10.03
N ALA A 125 5.99 -16.76 -9.62
CA ALA A 125 6.60 -17.25 -8.39
C ALA A 125 5.78 -16.83 -7.13
N TRP A 126 5.20 -15.63 -7.14
CA TRP A 126 4.30 -15.16 -6.07
C TRP A 126 2.99 -15.95 -6.04
N ARG A 127 2.41 -16.26 -7.20
CA ARG A 127 1.19 -17.09 -7.30
C ARG A 127 1.37 -18.43 -6.59
N GLU A 128 2.55 -19.05 -6.74
CA GLU A 128 2.88 -20.34 -6.09
C GLU A 128 3.11 -20.19 -4.58
N ALA A 129 3.81 -19.14 -4.14
CA ALA A 129 4.26 -18.99 -2.76
C ALA A 129 3.21 -18.32 -1.82
N VAL A 130 2.36 -17.45 -2.35
CA VAL A 130 1.41 -16.65 -1.55
C VAL A 130 0.45 -17.49 -0.74
N PRO A 131 -0.17 -18.59 -1.21
CA PRO A 131 -1.12 -19.34 -0.40
C PRO A 131 -0.55 -19.79 0.95
N ALA A 132 0.63 -20.39 0.97
CA ALA A 132 1.29 -20.84 2.19
C ALA A 132 1.75 -19.67 3.08
N ARG A 133 2.26 -18.61 2.48
CA ARG A 133 2.72 -17.41 3.22
C ARG A 133 1.55 -16.61 3.80
N HIS A 134 0.44 -16.49 3.07
CA HIS A 134 -0.79 -15.81 3.50
C HIS A 134 -1.42 -16.50 4.72
N ALA A 135 -1.32 -17.81 4.82
CA ALA A 135 -1.80 -18.57 5.98
C ALA A 135 -1.09 -18.21 7.30
N LEU A 136 0.12 -17.66 7.22
CA LEU A 136 0.89 -17.22 8.41
C LEU A 136 0.56 -15.76 8.81
N SER A 137 0.29 -14.88 7.85
CA SER A 137 -0.20 -13.52 8.07
C SER A 137 -0.90 -13.00 6.81
N PRO A 138 -1.96 -12.19 6.95
CA PRO A 138 -2.73 -11.71 5.81
C PRO A 138 -1.88 -10.88 4.82
N LEU A 139 -1.93 -11.26 3.55
CA LEU A 139 -1.54 -10.40 2.44
C LEU A 139 -2.76 -9.56 2.07
N VAL A 140 -2.67 -8.24 2.21
CA VAL A 140 -3.71 -7.31 1.76
C VAL A 140 -3.74 -7.26 0.23
N GLY A 141 -2.56 -7.21 -0.39
CA GLY A 141 -2.43 -7.23 -1.84
C GLY A 141 -0.98 -7.13 -2.29
N ALA A 142 -0.75 -7.49 -3.56
CA ALA A 142 0.49 -7.24 -4.29
C ALA A 142 0.14 -6.57 -5.61
N PHE A 143 0.81 -5.47 -5.95
CA PHE A 143 0.37 -4.54 -6.98
C PHE A 143 1.53 -4.11 -7.86
N THR A 144 1.40 -4.29 -9.16
CA THR A 144 2.34 -3.75 -10.16
C THR A 144 2.22 -2.23 -10.23
N ALA A 145 3.31 -1.50 -10.10
CA ALA A 145 3.32 -0.05 -10.31
C ALA A 145 3.12 0.28 -11.80
N LEU A 146 2.26 1.25 -12.08
CA LEU A 146 1.94 1.69 -13.44
C LEU A 146 2.62 3.02 -13.81
N ASP A 147 3.21 3.70 -12.85
CA ASP A 147 3.93 4.96 -13.01
C ASP A 147 5.25 4.97 -12.23
N GLY A 148 6.07 6.00 -12.45
CA GLY A 148 7.39 6.13 -11.85
C GLY A 148 8.41 5.11 -12.38
N ASP A 149 9.40 4.77 -11.56
CA ASP A 149 10.45 3.80 -11.90
C ASP A 149 9.88 2.38 -12.04
N GLN A 150 10.13 1.72 -13.16
CA GLN A 150 9.60 0.39 -13.49
C GLN A 150 10.72 -0.54 -14.00
N PRO A 151 10.58 -1.88 -13.85
CA PRO A 151 9.48 -2.59 -13.18
C PRO A 151 9.59 -2.55 -11.66
N ARG A 152 8.47 -2.29 -11.00
CA ARG A 152 8.36 -2.18 -9.55
C ARG A 152 6.99 -2.69 -9.08
N PHE A 153 6.92 -3.24 -7.88
CA PHE A 153 5.66 -3.63 -7.28
C PHE A 153 5.59 -3.31 -5.79
N LEU A 154 4.39 -3.02 -5.32
CA LEU A 154 4.04 -2.83 -3.92
C LEU A 154 3.41 -4.11 -3.39
N ASN A 155 3.75 -4.51 -2.16
CA ASN A 155 3.02 -5.54 -1.44
C ASN A 155 2.74 -5.07 0.00
N ILE A 156 1.55 -5.40 0.51
CA ILE A 156 1.07 -4.94 1.81
C ILE A 156 0.69 -6.17 2.64
N TRP A 157 1.29 -6.30 3.82
CA TRP A 157 1.05 -7.37 4.78
C TRP A 157 0.49 -6.81 6.08
N ALA A 158 -0.44 -7.54 6.72
CA ALA A 158 -0.98 -7.16 8.02
C ALA A 158 -0.45 -8.09 9.12
N TYR A 159 -0.30 -7.54 10.33
CA TYR A 159 0.18 -8.22 11.52
C TYR A 159 -0.54 -7.71 12.77
N SER A 160 -0.75 -8.58 13.74
CA SER A 160 -1.36 -8.20 15.02
C SER A 160 -0.40 -7.34 15.86
N THR A 161 0.89 -7.71 15.90
CA THR A 161 1.94 -6.99 16.63
C THR A 161 3.23 -6.91 15.81
N LEU A 162 4.15 -6.03 16.18
CA LEU A 162 5.50 -5.97 15.58
C LEU A 162 6.33 -7.21 15.91
N GLU A 163 6.07 -7.83 17.04
CA GLU A 163 6.71 -9.06 17.46
C GLU A 163 6.25 -10.23 16.57
N ASP A 164 4.95 -10.36 16.33
CA ASP A 164 4.39 -11.33 15.37
C ASP A 164 4.97 -11.14 13.98
N ARG A 165 5.07 -9.90 13.51
CA ARG A 165 5.72 -9.61 12.23
C ARG A 165 7.13 -10.21 12.16
N SER A 166 7.94 -10.01 13.19
CA SER A 166 9.32 -10.49 13.23
C SER A 166 9.37 -12.02 13.27
N ARG A 167 8.59 -12.63 14.15
CA ARG A 167 8.48 -14.08 14.31
C ARG A 167 7.98 -14.75 13.02
N ILE A 168 6.85 -14.30 12.49
CA ILE A 168 6.22 -14.90 11.29
C ILE A 168 7.16 -14.82 10.07
N ARG A 169 7.90 -13.73 9.93
CA ARG A 169 8.86 -13.58 8.83
C ARG A 169 10.04 -14.55 8.97
N ALA A 170 10.56 -14.75 10.20
CA ALA A 170 11.61 -15.70 10.47
C ALA A 170 11.11 -17.14 10.24
N ASP A 171 9.93 -17.48 10.73
CA ASP A 171 9.31 -18.79 10.56
C ASP A 171 9.07 -19.13 9.09
N ALA A 172 8.58 -18.18 8.30
CA ALA A 172 8.36 -18.38 6.87
C ALA A 172 9.67 -18.70 6.11
N VAL A 173 10.78 -18.08 6.50
CA VAL A 173 12.11 -18.38 5.94
C VAL A 173 12.60 -19.75 6.41
N ALA A 174 12.51 -20.04 7.71
CA ALA A 174 12.96 -21.31 8.28
C ALA A 174 12.23 -22.52 7.67
N GLN A 175 10.94 -22.36 7.35
CA GLN A 175 10.11 -23.39 6.71
C GLN A 175 10.28 -23.45 5.19
N GLY A 176 11.09 -22.58 4.57
CA GLY A 176 11.27 -22.53 3.13
C GLY A 176 10.03 -22.04 2.36
N LEU A 177 9.06 -21.44 3.05
CA LEU A 177 7.83 -20.91 2.44
C LEU A 177 8.04 -19.54 1.79
N TRP A 178 9.10 -18.84 2.21
CA TRP A 178 9.44 -17.50 1.75
C TRP A 178 10.95 -17.26 1.78
N PRO A 179 11.57 -16.53 0.84
CA PRO A 179 10.97 -15.83 -0.29
C PRO A 179 10.51 -16.75 -1.44
N PRO A 180 9.69 -16.24 -2.39
CA PRO A 180 9.35 -16.98 -3.60
C PRO A 180 10.60 -17.42 -4.35
N ARG A 181 10.55 -18.59 -5.01
CA ARG A 181 11.69 -19.15 -5.75
C ARG A 181 12.20 -18.15 -6.82
N GLY A 182 13.51 -17.92 -6.84
CA GLY A 182 14.14 -16.96 -7.75
C GLY A 182 13.93 -15.48 -7.38
N GLY A 183 13.05 -15.17 -6.40
CA GLY A 183 12.70 -13.81 -6.02
C GLY A 183 13.90 -12.93 -5.70
N PRO A 184 14.80 -13.31 -4.77
CA PRO A 184 15.94 -12.47 -4.40
C PRO A 184 16.84 -12.08 -5.57
N ALA A 185 17.03 -12.97 -6.54
CA ALA A 185 17.87 -12.73 -7.73
C ALA A 185 17.27 -11.69 -8.69
N ASN A 186 15.96 -11.50 -8.66
CA ASN A 186 15.24 -10.57 -9.51
C ASN A 186 15.14 -9.15 -8.91
N LEU A 187 15.45 -8.98 -7.61
CA LEU A 187 15.31 -7.71 -6.90
C LEU A 187 16.55 -6.84 -7.07
N THR A 188 16.35 -5.54 -7.29
CA THR A 188 17.42 -4.53 -7.35
C THR A 188 17.38 -3.56 -6.17
N LYS A 189 16.17 -3.30 -5.63
CA LYS A 189 15.96 -2.42 -4.48
C LYS A 189 14.74 -2.89 -3.70
N MET A 190 14.79 -2.73 -2.39
CA MET A 190 13.66 -2.97 -1.49
C MET A 190 13.53 -1.84 -0.49
N THR A 191 12.31 -1.38 -0.26
CA THR A 191 11.97 -0.47 0.84
C THR A 191 10.84 -1.08 1.67
N SER A 192 10.77 -0.70 2.93
CA SER A 192 9.73 -1.15 3.84
C SER A 192 9.32 -0.01 4.75
N THR A 193 8.02 0.21 4.87
CA THR A 193 7.42 1.15 5.84
C THR A 193 6.37 0.40 6.63
N VAL A 194 6.43 0.47 7.95
CA VAL A 194 5.42 -0.11 8.83
C VAL A 194 4.52 1.02 9.31
N CYS A 195 3.22 0.81 9.22
CA CYS A 195 2.21 1.80 9.48
C CYS A 195 1.14 1.27 10.43
N ALA A 196 0.57 2.16 11.24
CA ALA A 196 -0.63 1.92 12.02
C ALA A 196 -1.86 2.46 11.27
N PRO A 197 -2.99 1.74 11.21
CA PRO A 197 -4.21 2.23 10.59
C PRO A 197 -4.86 3.31 11.46
N ALA A 198 -5.46 4.33 10.82
CA ALA A 198 -6.34 5.26 11.51
C ALA A 198 -7.59 4.55 12.02
N ALA A 199 -8.20 5.04 13.11
CA ALA A 199 -9.37 4.41 13.73
C ALA A 199 -10.56 4.25 12.76
N PHE A 200 -10.68 5.14 11.78
CA PHE A 200 -11.73 5.10 10.74
C PHE A 200 -11.29 4.38 9.46
N SER A 201 -10.08 3.82 9.42
CA SER A 201 -9.58 3.08 8.26
C SER A 201 -10.43 1.83 8.00
N PRO A 202 -10.92 1.59 6.76
CA PRO A 202 -11.62 0.35 6.42
C PRO A 202 -10.76 -0.91 6.59
N LEU A 203 -9.48 -0.82 6.24
CA LEU A 203 -8.46 -1.82 6.58
C LEU A 203 -7.83 -1.44 7.92
N ARG A 204 -8.06 -2.22 8.97
CA ARG A 204 -7.54 -1.99 10.32
C ARG A 204 -7.39 -3.29 11.11
#